data_2c8529ca1b3084d35d5e24ba5eb63699
#
_entry.id   2c8529ca1b3084d35d5e24ba5eb63699
#
_cell.length_a   1.000
_cell.length_b   1.000
_cell.length_c   1.000
_cell.angle_alpha   90.00
_cell.angle_beta   90.00
_cell.angle_gamma   90.00
#
_symmetry.space_group_name_H-M   'P 1'
#
loop_
_entity.id
_entity.type
_entity.pdbx_description
1 polymer ?
#
loop_
_entity_poly.entity_id
_entity_poly.type
_entity_poly.pdbx_seq_one_letter_code
_entity_poly.pdbx_strand_id
1 'polypeptide(L)'
;MGGSCPAVSLMRLSLLWKALGAVVVGTLVMVLAGEGTAGPQTASAPGVTPTSITVGSISTQTGTLAANFASMVQGEKAYFDYINAQGGVNVRKIDYKYQLDDGGNPTTFNQLANTLINQDHVFAVTGIGTAFFSPNLFVESNIPTYGYNVTGNWAGAKNLFAAGGSVQYDGAAATGPAFVARKTTSKPSFAVIAYGIAASATPCQAEATQLSHAGYHVSYTDFKVPYPGTTVATDVQRMKEAGTNFVASCMDVQGNINMARAIKQYGANITQLWANGNDQSTLNQNQSLMQHVYFYNAHVPFTAPTSLYPGLKLYLTEMKKYEPPYAYDELAIQGWESAALFVQGVKMAGTNLTQQAVIDADNSLTAFTAGGLTVPTNWKDAGHMGHAPPYCGAYIKVVGDKYEPALNTGQNVFNCFDSTDPRKNPVFPVPPGTPAPAK
;
A
#
# COMPACT_ATOMS: atom_id res chain seq x y z
N MET A 1 54.39 -6.02 -47.62
CA MET A 1 54.07 -5.07 -48.70
C MET A 1 53.16 -4.05 -48.02
N GLY A 2 53.53 -2.92 -47.57
CA GLY A 2 54.54 -1.94 -48.00
C GLY A 2 53.81 -0.68 -48.45
N GLY A 3 54.11 0.42 -47.78
CA GLY A 3 53.85 1.76 -48.24
C GLY A 3 53.02 2.59 -47.23
N SER A 4 53.51 3.29 -46.29
CA SER A 4 54.35 4.50 -46.12
C SER A 4 53.61 5.82 -46.36
N CYS A 5 53.63 6.64 -45.27
CA CYS A 5 53.31 8.06 -45.22
C CYS A 5 54.08 8.92 -46.27
N PRO A 6 53.72 10.20 -46.47
CA PRO A 6 54.55 11.19 -45.82
C PRO A 6 53.83 12.46 -45.26
N ALA A 7 54.51 13.08 -44.31
CA ALA A 7 54.33 14.41 -43.79
C ALA A 7 55.10 15.44 -44.64
N VAL A 8 54.70 16.71 -44.63
CA VAL A 8 55.43 17.98 -44.89
C VAL A 8 54.49 19.14 -44.57
N SER A 9 54.78 20.22 -43.99
CA SER A 9 55.90 20.99 -43.41
C SER A 9 55.41 22.40 -43.24
N LEU A 10 55.86 23.01 -42.18
CA LEU A 10 55.85 24.40 -41.77
C LEU A 10 55.97 25.49 -42.85
N MET A 11 55.29 26.64 -42.69
CA MET A 11 55.93 27.90 -42.99
C MET A 11 55.37 29.05 -42.14
N ARG A 12 56.29 29.68 -41.41
CA ARG A 12 56.16 30.97 -40.74
C ARG A 12 56.25 32.10 -41.76
N LEU A 13 55.51 33.21 -41.55
CA LEU A 13 56.13 34.56 -41.85
C LEU A 13 55.52 35.64 -40.96
N SER A 14 56.42 36.38 -40.34
CA SER A 14 56.29 37.60 -39.57
C SER A 14 56.22 38.82 -40.51
N LEU A 15 55.60 39.90 -40.07
CA LEU A 15 56.16 41.28 -40.12
C LEU A 15 55.19 42.34 -39.62
N LEU A 16 55.60 42.95 -38.55
CA LEU A 16 55.56 44.35 -38.12
C LEU A 16 54.88 45.42 -39.04
N TRP A 17 54.05 46.31 -38.48
CA TRP A 17 54.30 47.75 -38.59
C TRP A 17 53.68 48.55 -37.43
N LYS A 18 54.42 49.56 -36.99
CA LYS A 18 54.15 50.52 -35.92
C LYS A 18 53.35 51.71 -36.48
N ALA A 19 52.53 52.36 -35.68
CA ALA A 19 52.78 53.77 -35.23
C ALA A 19 51.50 54.47 -34.72
N LEU A 20 51.65 55.16 -33.58
CA LEU A 20 51.08 56.42 -33.09
C LEU A 20 49.54 56.61 -33.12
N GLY A 21 48.84 56.82 -32.05
CA GLY A 21 48.98 57.80 -31.03
C GLY A 21 47.71 58.69 -31.01
N ALA A 22 46.89 58.57 -29.95
CA ALA A 22 46.10 59.73 -29.43
C ALA A 22 45.56 59.29 -28.01
N VAL A 23 45.96 60.11 -27.03
CA VAL A 23 45.49 60.03 -25.65
C VAL A 23 44.11 60.69 -25.58
N VAL A 24 43.09 59.88 -25.20
CA VAL A 24 41.82 60.45 -24.69
C VAL A 24 41.64 59.88 -23.30
N VAL A 25 41.76 60.74 -22.30
CA VAL A 25 41.45 60.46 -20.91
C VAL A 25 39.91 60.36 -20.78
N GLY A 26 39.39 59.18 -20.81
CA GLY A 26 37.99 58.94 -20.45
C GLY A 26 37.97 58.14 -19.12
N THR A 27 37.45 58.76 -18.08
CA THR A 27 37.18 58.18 -16.78
C THR A 27 36.19 57.02 -16.94
N LEU A 28 36.74 55.80 -16.93
CA LEU A 28 35.90 54.60 -16.93
C LEU A 28 35.50 54.32 -15.49
N VAL A 29 34.25 54.58 -15.13
CA VAL A 29 33.63 54.09 -13.90
C VAL A 29 33.47 52.55 -14.08
N MET A 30 34.35 51.76 -13.46
CA MET A 30 34.14 50.35 -13.31
C MET A 30 32.98 50.10 -12.33
N VAL A 31 31.79 49.81 -12.87
CA VAL A 31 30.76 49.11 -12.11
C VAL A 31 31.28 47.68 -11.92
N LEU A 32 31.79 47.37 -10.73
CA LEU A 32 31.99 45.99 -10.27
C LEU A 32 30.60 45.35 -10.19
N ALA A 33 30.16 44.74 -11.28
CA ALA A 33 29.14 43.71 -11.20
C ALA A 33 29.72 42.57 -10.35
N GLY A 34 29.28 42.45 -9.11
CA GLY A 34 29.59 41.31 -8.26
C GLY A 34 29.08 40.06 -9.00
N GLU A 35 30.01 39.26 -9.53
CA GLU A 35 29.73 37.90 -9.87
C GLU A 35 29.37 37.21 -8.55
N GLY A 36 28.05 37.12 -8.28
CA GLY A 36 27.53 36.23 -7.29
C GLY A 36 28.02 34.84 -7.69
N THR A 37 28.95 34.27 -6.94
CA THR A 37 29.30 32.86 -7.02
C THR A 37 28.00 32.08 -6.82
N ALA A 38 27.38 31.62 -7.92
CA ALA A 38 26.38 30.58 -7.86
C ALA A 38 27.06 29.39 -7.14
N GLY A 39 26.71 29.20 -5.88
CA GLY A 39 27.13 27.99 -5.17
C GLY A 39 26.72 26.76 -6.00
N PRO A 40 27.37 25.62 -5.81
CA PRO A 40 27.03 24.43 -6.58
C PRO A 40 25.54 24.19 -6.44
N GLN A 41 24.82 24.36 -7.55
CA GLN A 41 23.42 24.03 -7.63
C GLN A 41 23.35 22.53 -7.48
N THR A 42 23.03 22.06 -6.27
CA THR A 42 22.77 20.63 -6.04
C THR A 42 21.70 20.22 -7.05
N ALA A 43 22.04 19.27 -7.92
CA ALA A 43 21.11 18.75 -8.90
C ALA A 43 19.82 18.37 -8.17
N SER A 44 18.68 18.95 -8.60
CA SER A 44 17.40 18.62 -7.98
C SER A 44 17.13 17.14 -8.20
N ALA A 45 16.61 16.47 -7.18
CA ALA A 45 16.21 15.07 -7.31
C ALA A 45 15.17 14.91 -8.43
N PRO A 46 15.11 13.74 -9.10
CA PRO A 46 14.07 13.48 -10.11
C PRO A 46 12.69 13.88 -9.61
N GLY A 47 11.86 14.49 -10.44
CA GLY A 47 10.50 14.90 -10.08
C GLY A 47 10.37 16.04 -9.05
N VAL A 48 11.48 16.66 -8.60
CA VAL A 48 11.44 17.77 -7.63
C VAL A 48 11.74 19.09 -8.28
N THR A 49 10.88 20.07 -8.02
CA THR A 49 11.09 21.49 -8.35
C THR A 49 11.09 22.34 -7.07
N PRO A 50 11.38 23.64 -7.16
CA PRO A 50 11.24 24.51 -5.99
C PRO A 50 9.82 24.55 -5.39
N THR A 51 8.78 24.26 -6.18
CA THR A 51 7.36 24.41 -5.80
C THR A 51 6.54 23.12 -5.89
N SER A 52 7.09 22.02 -6.41
CA SER A 52 6.35 20.77 -6.59
C SER A 52 7.22 19.52 -6.38
N ILE A 53 6.53 18.42 -6.09
CA ILE A 53 7.06 17.05 -6.05
C ILE A 53 6.13 16.21 -6.92
N THR A 54 6.64 15.69 -8.05
CA THR A 54 5.86 14.88 -8.99
C THR A 54 5.90 13.42 -8.55
N VAL A 55 4.73 12.82 -8.39
CA VAL A 55 4.55 11.41 -8.04
C VAL A 55 3.65 10.70 -9.03
N GLY A 56 3.70 9.38 -9.03
CA GLY A 56 2.84 8.54 -9.84
C GLY A 56 2.36 7.30 -9.09
N SER A 57 1.33 6.65 -9.62
CA SER A 57 0.81 5.37 -9.15
C SER A 57 0.55 4.41 -10.30
N ILE A 58 0.48 3.13 -9.97
CA ILE A 58 0.02 2.07 -10.88
C ILE A 58 -0.99 1.24 -10.12
N SER A 59 -2.23 1.22 -10.57
CA SER A 59 -3.25 0.35 -9.99
C SER A 59 -4.10 -0.29 -11.08
N THR A 60 -4.76 -1.40 -10.74
CA THR A 60 -5.71 -2.03 -11.66
C THR A 60 -7.03 -1.26 -11.61
N GLN A 61 -7.24 -0.35 -12.57
CA GLN A 61 -8.43 0.51 -12.63
C GLN A 61 -9.49 -0.04 -13.60
N THR A 62 -9.08 -0.91 -14.53
CA THR A 62 -9.99 -1.56 -15.48
C THR A 62 -9.82 -3.09 -15.47
N GLY A 63 -10.72 -3.80 -16.14
CA GLY A 63 -10.69 -5.27 -16.20
C GLY A 63 -11.36 -5.94 -15.00
N THR A 64 -11.13 -7.25 -14.86
CA THR A 64 -11.83 -8.08 -13.86
C THR A 64 -11.42 -7.80 -12.43
N LEU A 65 -10.24 -7.22 -12.22
CA LEU A 65 -9.69 -6.86 -10.90
C LEU A 65 -9.98 -5.42 -10.49
N ALA A 66 -10.59 -4.61 -11.33
CA ALA A 66 -10.86 -3.20 -11.04
C ALA A 66 -11.63 -3.01 -9.73
N ALA A 67 -12.64 -3.86 -9.49
CA ALA A 67 -13.41 -3.81 -8.24
C ALA A 67 -12.57 -3.99 -6.96
N ASN A 68 -11.37 -4.56 -7.08
CA ASN A 68 -10.48 -4.81 -5.95
C ASN A 68 -9.39 -3.74 -5.77
N PHE A 69 -9.14 -2.87 -6.79
CA PHE A 69 -7.97 -1.99 -6.75
C PHE A 69 -8.21 -0.57 -7.24
N ALA A 70 -9.29 -0.30 -7.99
CA ALA A 70 -9.47 0.97 -8.68
C ALA A 70 -9.58 2.18 -7.75
N SER A 71 -10.19 2.01 -6.58
CA SER A 71 -10.41 3.10 -5.63
C SER A 71 -9.15 3.59 -4.90
N MET A 72 -8.04 2.87 -5.01
CA MET A 72 -6.79 3.25 -4.37
C MET A 72 -6.32 4.66 -4.79
N VAL A 73 -6.40 4.97 -6.08
CA VAL A 73 -6.04 6.29 -6.61
C VAL A 73 -6.91 7.42 -6.05
N GLN A 74 -8.17 7.14 -5.71
CA GLN A 74 -9.07 8.13 -5.11
C GLN A 74 -8.62 8.53 -3.71
N GLY A 75 -8.24 7.53 -2.89
CA GLY A 75 -7.73 7.77 -1.54
C GLY A 75 -6.43 8.56 -1.53
N GLU A 76 -5.50 8.23 -2.42
CA GLU A 76 -4.26 9.00 -2.58
C GLU A 76 -4.54 10.44 -3.00
N LYS A 77 -5.36 10.60 -4.03
CA LYS A 77 -5.70 11.91 -4.57
C LYS A 77 -6.35 12.79 -3.50
N ALA A 78 -7.30 12.27 -2.75
CA ALA A 78 -7.96 13.01 -1.67
C ALA A 78 -6.96 13.45 -0.59
N TYR A 79 -5.99 12.60 -0.23
CA TYR A 79 -4.96 12.97 0.73
C TYR A 79 -4.02 14.06 0.19
N PHE A 80 -3.58 13.93 -1.05
CA PHE A 80 -2.70 14.94 -1.67
C PHE A 80 -3.43 16.27 -1.86
N ASP A 81 -4.71 16.26 -2.25
CA ASP A 81 -5.52 17.47 -2.34
C ASP A 81 -5.69 18.15 -0.96
N TYR A 82 -5.91 17.36 0.09
CA TYR A 82 -5.96 17.85 1.47
C TYR A 82 -4.64 18.52 1.88
N ILE A 83 -3.51 17.88 1.65
CA ILE A 83 -2.17 18.43 1.94
C ILE A 83 -1.90 19.67 1.09
N ASN A 84 -2.24 19.64 -0.19
CA ASN A 84 -2.06 20.75 -1.11
C ASN A 84 -2.90 21.98 -0.73
N ALA A 85 -4.11 21.76 -0.22
CA ALA A 85 -4.97 22.83 0.29
C ALA A 85 -4.34 23.56 1.50
N GLN A 86 -3.50 22.86 2.29
CA GLN A 86 -2.78 23.43 3.41
C GLN A 86 -1.43 24.07 3.04
N GLY A 87 -1.11 24.18 1.77
CA GLY A 87 0.15 24.77 1.31
C GLY A 87 1.16 23.75 0.78
N GLY A 88 0.86 22.46 0.83
CA GLY A 88 1.77 21.39 0.45
C GLY A 88 2.69 20.96 1.60
N VAL A 89 3.84 20.40 1.27
CA VAL A 89 4.83 19.93 2.22
C VAL A 89 6.19 20.60 1.92
N ASN A 90 6.86 21.15 2.94
CA ASN A 90 8.12 21.88 2.78
C ASN A 90 8.08 22.88 1.61
N VAL A 91 7.02 23.70 1.53
CA VAL A 91 6.70 24.70 0.50
C VAL A 91 6.44 24.16 -0.90
N ARG A 92 6.34 22.85 -1.08
CA ARG A 92 6.07 22.20 -2.36
C ARG A 92 4.69 21.58 -2.38
N LYS A 93 3.99 21.68 -3.50
CA LYS A 93 2.75 20.93 -3.75
C LYS A 93 3.10 19.52 -4.24
N ILE A 94 2.28 18.54 -3.87
CA ILE A 94 2.35 17.22 -4.47
C ILE A 94 1.64 17.26 -5.81
N ASP A 95 2.37 17.00 -6.88
CA ASP A 95 1.84 16.89 -8.25
C ASP A 95 1.58 15.41 -8.55
N TYR A 96 0.36 14.94 -8.24
CA TYR A 96 -0.09 13.57 -8.50
C TYR A 96 -0.54 13.43 -9.94
N LYS A 97 0.42 13.50 -10.86
CA LYS A 97 0.19 13.63 -12.29
C LYS A 97 -0.14 12.32 -12.98
N TYR A 98 0.50 11.23 -12.54
CA TYR A 98 0.44 9.95 -13.24
C TYR A 98 -0.35 8.93 -12.42
N GLN A 99 -1.56 8.61 -12.91
CA GLN A 99 -2.45 7.58 -12.34
C GLN A 99 -2.65 6.51 -13.40
N LEU A 100 -1.73 5.53 -13.43
CA LEU A 100 -1.63 4.57 -14.52
C LEU A 100 -2.40 3.29 -14.21
N ASP A 101 -3.03 2.73 -15.26
CA ASP A 101 -3.85 1.52 -15.19
C ASP A 101 -3.11 0.34 -15.81
N ASP A 102 -2.82 -0.71 -15.03
CA ASP A 102 -2.20 -1.93 -15.55
C ASP A 102 -3.20 -2.91 -16.16
N GLY A 103 -4.51 -2.66 -16.03
CA GLY A 103 -5.58 -3.53 -16.53
C GLY A 103 -5.55 -4.94 -15.93
N GLY A 104 -4.85 -5.14 -14.82
CA GLY A 104 -4.63 -6.45 -14.20
C GLY A 104 -3.66 -7.33 -15.01
N ASN A 105 -2.68 -6.73 -15.68
CA ASN A 105 -1.73 -7.43 -16.52
C ASN A 105 -0.27 -7.20 -16.06
N PRO A 106 0.48 -8.26 -15.71
CA PRO A 106 1.85 -8.13 -15.19
C PRO A 106 2.84 -7.54 -16.19
N THR A 107 2.64 -7.74 -17.50
CA THR A 107 3.51 -7.15 -18.53
C THR A 107 3.27 -5.66 -18.64
N THR A 108 2.01 -5.23 -18.65
CA THR A 108 1.62 -3.81 -18.64
C THR A 108 2.14 -3.13 -17.37
N PHE A 109 2.00 -3.75 -16.20
CA PHE A 109 2.56 -3.23 -14.95
C PHE A 109 4.05 -2.91 -15.07
N ASN A 110 4.87 -3.84 -15.57
CA ASN A 110 6.31 -3.63 -15.72
C ASN A 110 6.65 -2.52 -16.74
N GLN A 111 5.87 -2.39 -17.81
CA GLN A 111 6.03 -1.30 -18.79
C GLN A 111 5.73 0.06 -18.16
N LEU A 112 4.63 0.16 -17.38
CA LEU A 112 4.24 1.38 -16.69
C LEU A 112 5.25 1.76 -15.60
N ALA A 113 5.78 0.80 -14.85
CA ALA A 113 6.85 1.03 -13.89
C ALA A 113 8.09 1.65 -14.55
N ASN A 114 8.50 1.08 -15.70
CA ASN A 114 9.60 1.64 -16.49
C ASN A 114 9.30 3.06 -16.99
N THR A 115 8.08 3.33 -17.40
CA THR A 115 7.65 4.67 -17.85
C THR A 115 7.76 5.69 -16.71
N LEU A 116 7.18 5.40 -15.54
CA LEU A 116 7.24 6.32 -14.39
C LEU A 116 8.68 6.64 -13.96
N ILE A 117 9.55 5.64 -13.95
CA ILE A 117 10.92 5.79 -13.45
C ILE A 117 11.83 6.43 -14.50
N ASN A 118 11.85 5.89 -15.72
CA ASN A 118 12.87 6.20 -16.73
C ASN A 118 12.43 7.23 -17.79
N GLN A 119 11.13 7.52 -17.93
CA GLN A 119 10.60 8.50 -18.87
C GLN A 119 10.00 9.71 -18.17
N ASP A 120 9.14 9.48 -17.19
CA ASP A 120 8.46 10.54 -16.43
C ASP A 120 9.29 11.08 -15.28
N HIS A 121 10.33 10.35 -14.86
CA HIS A 121 11.26 10.71 -13.79
C HIS A 121 10.55 11.15 -12.51
N VAL A 122 9.53 10.39 -12.07
CA VAL A 122 8.80 10.71 -10.85
C VAL A 122 9.70 10.61 -9.62
N PHE A 123 9.41 11.42 -8.60
CA PHE A 123 10.15 11.39 -7.33
C PHE A 123 9.86 10.12 -6.52
N ALA A 124 8.62 9.68 -6.52
CA ALA A 124 8.16 8.48 -5.83
C ALA A 124 7.00 7.82 -6.59
N VAL A 125 6.80 6.53 -6.35
CA VAL A 125 5.59 5.81 -6.79
C VAL A 125 4.77 5.51 -5.54
N THR A 126 3.59 6.13 -5.43
CA THR A 126 2.87 6.24 -4.16
C THR A 126 1.65 5.36 -4.03
N GLY A 127 1.14 4.76 -5.13
CA GLY A 127 -0.08 3.97 -5.11
C GLY A 127 0.00 2.71 -5.95
N ILE A 128 0.76 1.73 -5.50
CA ILE A 128 0.73 0.41 -6.14
C ILE A 128 -0.47 -0.37 -5.63
N GLY A 129 -1.50 -0.51 -6.49
CA GLY A 129 -2.73 -1.25 -6.21
C GLY A 129 -2.99 -2.35 -7.23
N THR A 130 -2.29 -3.47 -7.15
CA THR A 130 -2.41 -4.59 -8.09
C THR A 130 -2.02 -5.93 -7.46
N ALA A 131 -2.59 -7.01 -7.96
CA ALA A 131 -2.17 -8.37 -7.61
C ALA A 131 -0.84 -8.80 -8.27
N PHE A 132 -0.30 -8.00 -9.18
CA PHE A 132 0.86 -8.35 -10.03
C PHE A 132 2.10 -7.50 -9.75
N PHE A 133 2.22 -6.98 -8.54
CA PHE A 133 3.38 -6.19 -8.15
C PHE A 133 4.70 -6.95 -8.35
N SER A 134 5.61 -6.34 -9.13
CA SER A 134 6.97 -6.80 -9.36
C SER A 134 7.95 -5.76 -8.80
N PRO A 135 8.77 -6.08 -7.79
CA PRO A 135 9.58 -5.10 -7.07
C PRO A 135 10.88 -4.71 -7.77
N ASN A 136 11.38 -5.53 -8.70
CA ASN A 136 12.77 -5.47 -9.17
C ASN A 136 13.19 -4.08 -9.65
N LEU A 137 12.43 -3.48 -10.54
CA LEU A 137 12.78 -2.17 -11.12
C LEU A 137 12.77 -1.06 -10.06
N PHE A 138 11.84 -1.11 -9.11
CA PHE A 138 11.77 -0.14 -8.00
C PHE A 138 12.96 -0.29 -7.05
N VAL A 139 13.36 -1.52 -6.75
CA VAL A 139 14.52 -1.82 -5.90
C VAL A 139 15.83 -1.41 -6.58
N GLU A 140 16.01 -1.76 -7.85
CA GLU A 140 17.18 -1.38 -8.65
C GLU A 140 17.35 0.14 -8.79
N SER A 141 16.22 0.86 -8.94
CA SER A 141 16.22 2.33 -9.06
C SER A 141 16.33 3.03 -7.71
N ASN A 142 16.16 2.30 -6.62
CA ASN A 142 16.07 2.83 -5.25
C ASN A 142 15.05 3.98 -5.10
N ILE A 143 13.92 3.89 -5.83
CA ILE A 143 12.84 4.88 -5.78
C ILE A 143 11.92 4.58 -4.59
N PRO A 144 11.52 5.58 -3.77
CA PRO A 144 10.52 5.38 -2.71
C PRO A 144 9.21 4.87 -3.30
N THR A 145 8.75 3.70 -2.87
CA THR A 145 7.59 3.02 -3.45
C THR A 145 6.63 2.60 -2.36
N TYR A 146 5.36 2.97 -2.52
CA TYR A 146 4.30 2.74 -1.54
C TYR A 146 3.11 2.05 -2.20
N GLY A 147 2.37 1.25 -1.43
CA GLY A 147 1.18 0.60 -1.97
C GLY A 147 0.56 -0.45 -1.06
N TYR A 148 -0.34 -1.22 -1.62
CA TYR A 148 -1.09 -2.25 -0.93
C TYR A 148 -0.33 -3.58 -0.85
N ASN A 149 -0.25 -4.16 0.34
CA ASN A 149 0.56 -5.35 0.66
C ASN A 149 -0.10 -6.69 0.30
N VAL A 150 -0.75 -6.79 -0.84
CA VAL A 150 -1.47 -8.01 -1.26
C VAL A 150 -0.56 -9.22 -1.56
N THR A 151 0.75 -8.99 -1.72
CA THR A 151 1.73 -10.05 -1.96
C THR A 151 2.94 -9.92 -1.04
N GLY A 152 3.69 -11.04 -0.86
CA GLY A 152 4.96 -11.03 -0.12
C GLY A 152 6.11 -10.29 -0.81
N ASN A 153 5.94 -9.83 -2.05
CA ASN A 153 6.96 -9.15 -2.83
C ASN A 153 7.37 -7.77 -2.26
N TRP A 154 6.64 -7.28 -1.28
CA TRP A 154 6.95 -6.04 -0.57
C TRP A 154 8.04 -6.20 0.49
N ALA A 155 8.33 -7.44 0.92
CA ALA A 155 9.23 -7.69 2.03
C ALA A 155 10.72 -7.56 1.63
N GLY A 156 11.52 -7.07 2.56
CA GLY A 156 12.99 -7.07 2.50
C GLY A 156 13.63 -5.77 2.03
N ALA A 157 13.15 -5.14 0.97
CA ALA A 157 13.78 -3.92 0.44
C ALA A 157 13.37 -2.67 1.23
N LYS A 158 14.34 -1.80 1.53
CA LYS A 158 14.16 -0.62 2.40
C LYS A 158 13.43 0.55 1.74
N ASN A 159 13.28 0.54 0.43
CA ASN A 159 12.56 1.54 -0.34
C ASN A 159 11.12 1.14 -0.70
N LEU A 160 10.66 -0.05 -0.25
CA LEU A 160 9.29 -0.55 -0.47
C LEU A 160 8.47 -0.46 0.82
N PHE A 161 7.39 0.29 0.78
CA PHE A 161 6.54 0.58 1.94
C PHE A 161 5.11 0.13 1.68
N ALA A 162 4.74 -1.05 2.16
CA ALA A 162 3.39 -1.56 2.03
C ALA A 162 2.48 -1.00 3.14
N ALA A 163 1.27 -0.57 2.82
CA ALA A 163 0.31 -0.08 3.80
C ALA A 163 0.09 -1.13 4.92
N GLY A 164 0.20 -0.71 6.16
CA GLY A 164 0.13 -1.60 7.32
C GLY A 164 1.37 -2.46 7.58
N GLY A 165 2.45 -2.32 6.79
CA GLY A 165 3.66 -3.13 6.84
C GLY A 165 3.67 -4.27 5.81
N SER A 166 4.87 -4.76 5.48
CA SER A 166 5.02 -5.90 4.57
C SER A 166 4.45 -7.18 5.18
N VAL A 167 3.95 -8.07 4.35
CA VAL A 167 3.38 -9.35 4.76
C VAL A 167 4.30 -10.50 4.37
N GLN A 168 4.62 -11.36 5.33
CA GLN A 168 5.16 -12.69 5.09
C GLN A 168 4.26 -13.73 5.77
N TYR A 169 3.84 -14.71 5.00
CA TYR A 169 2.78 -15.64 5.42
C TYR A 169 3.29 -16.83 6.25
N ASP A 170 4.58 -16.95 6.48
CA ASP A 170 5.19 -18.01 7.29
C ASP A 170 5.04 -17.82 8.81
N GLY A 171 4.65 -16.63 9.25
CA GLY A 171 4.60 -16.26 10.66
C GLY A 171 3.24 -16.45 11.34
N ALA A 172 2.24 -15.67 10.98
CA ALA A 172 1.02 -15.51 11.79
C ALA A 172 -0.30 -15.55 11.01
N ALA A 173 -0.33 -16.14 9.81
CA ALA A 173 -1.51 -16.18 8.96
C ALA A 173 -2.76 -16.75 9.68
N ALA A 174 -2.58 -17.71 10.58
CA ALA A 174 -3.67 -18.41 11.25
C ALA A 174 -4.15 -17.78 12.58
N THR A 175 -3.47 -16.79 13.15
CA THR A 175 -3.84 -16.25 14.49
C THR A 175 -5.21 -15.60 14.49
N GLY A 176 -5.46 -14.74 13.50
CA GLY A 176 -6.74 -14.07 13.31
C GLY A 176 -7.90 -15.02 13.03
N PRO A 177 -7.82 -15.87 11.99
CA PRO A 177 -8.82 -16.87 11.68
C PRO A 177 -9.15 -17.78 12.87
N ALA A 178 -8.14 -18.30 13.57
CA ALA A 178 -8.35 -19.14 14.74
C ALA A 178 -9.04 -18.39 15.90
N PHE A 179 -8.70 -17.11 16.10
CA PHE A 179 -9.37 -16.29 17.11
C PHE A 179 -10.85 -16.08 16.78
N VAL A 180 -11.17 -15.69 15.55
CA VAL A 180 -12.56 -15.50 15.11
C VAL A 180 -13.34 -16.82 15.25
N ALA A 181 -12.78 -17.92 14.78
CA ALA A 181 -13.41 -19.24 14.86
C ALA A 181 -13.74 -19.64 16.31
N ARG A 182 -12.78 -19.48 17.26
CA ARG A 182 -13.02 -19.77 18.69
C ARG A 182 -14.10 -18.89 19.34
N LYS A 183 -14.32 -17.69 18.79
CA LYS A 183 -15.36 -16.77 19.30
C LYS A 183 -16.73 -17.04 18.70
N THR A 184 -16.79 -17.73 17.57
CA THR A 184 -18.03 -17.93 16.80
C THR A 184 -18.52 -19.38 16.79
N THR A 185 -17.62 -20.34 17.05
CA THR A 185 -17.95 -21.77 17.08
C THR A 185 -17.36 -22.46 18.31
N SER A 186 -18.05 -23.43 18.88
CA SER A 186 -17.58 -24.14 20.09
C SER A 186 -16.45 -25.15 19.79
N LYS A 187 -16.47 -25.75 18.60
CA LYS A 187 -15.46 -26.73 18.13
C LYS A 187 -15.16 -26.39 16.67
N PRO A 188 -14.21 -25.48 16.39
CA PRO A 188 -13.90 -25.10 15.03
C PRO A 188 -13.42 -26.29 14.17
N SER A 189 -14.08 -26.49 13.03
CA SER A 189 -13.69 -27.39 11.94
C SER A 189 -13.50 -26.52 10.71
N PHE A 190 -12.23 -26.34 10.31
CA PHE A 190 -11.85 -25.33 9.33
C PHE A 190 -11.93 -25.84 7.90
N ALA A 191 -12.45 -25.02 7.01
CA ALA A 191 -12.03 -25.02 5.61
C ALA A 191 -11.12 -23.81 5.34
N VAL A 192 -10.14 -24.01 4.45
CA VAL A 192 -9.28 -22.92 3.95
C VAL A 192 -9.27 -23.01 2.43
N ILE A 193 -9.71 -21.91 1.76
CA ILE A 193 -9.92 -21.90 0.32
C ILE A 193 -9.28 -20.68 -0.34
N ALA A 194 -8.69 -20.91 -1.53
CA ALA A 194 -7.98 -19.89 -2.28
C ALA A 194 -8.05 -20.12 -3.78
N TYR A 195 -7.86 -19.06 -4.56
CA TYR A 195 -7.57 -19.17 -5.99
C TYR A 195 -6.20 -19.80 -6.23
N GLY A 196 -6.02 -20.39 -7.43
CA GLY A 196 -4.75 -20.97 -7.87
C GLY A 196 -3.69 -19.93 -8.31
N ILE A 197 -3.75 -18.68 -7.85
CA ILE A 197 -2.74 -17.65 -8.07
C ILE A 197 -1.96 -17.38 -6.79
N ALA A 198 -0.69 -17.03 -6.91
CA ALA A 198 0.23 -16.91 -5.77
C ALA A 198 -0.28 -15.96 -4.67
N ALA A 199 -0.82 -14.78 -5.04
CA ALA A 199 -1.36 -13.80 -4.09
C ALA A 199 -2.50 -14.34 -3.21
N SER A 200 -3.22 -15.37 -3.67
CA SER A 200 -4.31 -16.02 -2.96
C SER A 200 -3.88 -17.34 -2.31
N ALA A 201 -3.21 -18.21 -3.06
CA ALA A 201 -2.84 -19.55 -2.60
C ALA A 201 -1.82 -19.54 -1.45
N THR A 202 -0.78 -18.70 -1.55
CA THR A 202 0.34 -18.70 -0.57
C THR A 202 -0.12 -18.38 0.86
N PRO A 203 -0.91 -17.31 1.13
CA PRO A 203 -1.38 -17.01 2.48
C PRO A 203 -2.28 -18.11 3.04
N CYS A 204 -3.19 -18.64 2.24
CA CYS A 204 -4.10 -19.69 2.69
C CYS A 204 -3.42 -21.04 2.93
N GLN A 205 -2.39 -21.39 2.14
CA GLN A 205 -1.57 -22.58 2.41
C GLN A 205 -0.82 -22.45 3.74
N ALA A 206 -0.24 -21.29 4.02
CA ALA A 206 0.42 -20.99 5.29
C ALA A 206 -0.57 -21.08 6.45
N GLU A 207 -1.76 -20.50 6.30
CA GLU A 207 -2.84 -20.55 7.29
C GLU A 207 -3.27 -22.00 7.62
N ALA A 208 -3.59 -22.80 6.59
CA ALA A 208 -3.99 -24.19 6.79
C ALA A 208 -2.90 -25.02 7.49
N THR A 209 -1.63 -24.78 7.12
CA THR A 209 -0.48 -25.44 7.75
C THR A 209 -0.36 -25.07 9.23
N GLN A 210 -0.46 -23.79 9.56
CA GLN A 210 -0.36 -23.30 10.94
C GLN A 210 -1.53 -23.76 11.80
N LEU A 211 -2.77 -23.80 11.26
CA LEU A 211 -3.94 -24.36 11.94
C LEU A 211 -3.72 -25.82 12.27
N SER A 212 -3.27 -26.61 11.30
CA SER A 212 -3.00 -28.05 11.48
C SER A 212 -1.90 -28.30 12.51
N HIS A 213 -0.78 -27.56 12.44
CA HIS A 213 0.31 -27.67 13.42
C HIS A 213 -0.11 -27.25 14.83
N ALA A 214 -1.05 -26.34 14.97
CA ALA A 214 -1.63 -25.94 16.26
C ALA A 214 -2.67 -26.94 16.79
N GLY A 215 -2.97 -28.01 16.06
CA GLY A 215 -3.90 -29.05 16.45
C GLY A 215 -5.37 -28.75 16.15
N TYR A 216 -5.66 -27.77 15.32
CA TYR A 216 -7.03 -27.55 14.82
C TYR A 216 -7.38 -28.58 13.74
N HIS A 217 -8.65 -28.96 13.68
CA HIS A 217 -9.17 -29.81 12.61
C HIS A 217 -9.38 -28.98 11.34
N VAL A 218 -8.55 -29.20 10.32
CA VAL A 218 -8.72 -28.66 8.97
C VAL A 218 -9.43 -29.73 8.14
N SER A 219 -10.73 -29.59 7.95
CA SER A 219 -11.61 -30.57 7.31
C SER A 219 -11.60 -30.48 5.78
N TYR A 220 -11.28 -29.32 5.23
CA TYR A 220 -11.27 -29.11 3.80
C TYR A 220 -10.23 -28.06 3.39
N THR A 221 -9.57 -28.26 2.25
CA THR A 221 -8.71 -27.27 1.61
C THR A 221 -8.84 -27.34 0.09
N ASP A 222 -8.92 -26.17 -0.56
CA ASP A 222 -8.67 -26.02 -2.00
C ASP A 222 -7.91 -24.72 -2.26
N PHE A 223 -6.72 -24.83 -2.86
CA PHE A 223 -5.85 -23.71 -3.23
C PHE A 223 -5.70 -23.58 -4.74
N LYS A 224 -6.64 -24.14 -5.51
CA LYS A 224 -6.63 -24.18 -6.96
C LYS A 224 -7.94 -23.74 -7.59
N VAL A 225 -8.80 -23.06 -6.82
CA VAL A 225 -10.03 -22.50 -7.38
C VAL A 225 -9.65 -21.67 -8.61
N PRO A 226 -10.28 -21.88 -9.79
CA PRO A 226 -9.98 -21.10 -10.98
C PRO A 226 -10.21 -19.62 -10.73
N TYR A 227 -9.29 -18.78 -11.22
CA TYR A 227 -9.42 -17.33 -11.13
C TYR A 227 -9.78 -16.74 -12.51
N PRO A 228 -10.75 -15.81 -12.60
CA PRO A 228 -11.70 -15.38 -11.57
C PRO A 228 -12.69 -16.48 -11.22
N GLY A 229 -12.94 -16.69 -9.92
CA GLY A 229 -13.78 -17.76 -9.40
C GLY A 229 -15.25 -17.58 -9.72
N THR A 230 -15.78 -18.38 -10.62
CA THR A 230 -17.20 -18.38 -10.96
C THR A 230 -18.01 -19.43 -10.21
N THR A 231 -17.36 -20.52 -9.77
CA THR A 231 -18.06 -21.66 -9.12
C THR A 231 -17.24 -22.24 -7.97
N VAL A 232 -17.72 -22.10 -6.76
CA VAL A 232 -17.25 -22.77 -5.54
C VAL A 232 -18.34 -23.66 -4.95
N ALA A 233 -19.35 -24.01 -5.73
CA ALA A 233 -20.50 -24.79 -5.27
C ALA A 233 -20.10 -26.21 -4.83
N THR A 234 -19.23 -26.87 -5.61
CA THR A 234 -18.71 -28.18 -5.29
C THR A 234 -17.86 -28.17 -4.02
N ASP A 235 -17.05 -27.10 -3.82
CA ASP A 235 -16.23 -26.94 -2.62
C ASP A 235 -17.12 -26.80 -1.39
N VAL A 236 -18.16 -25.98 -1.44
CA VAL A 236 -19.12 -25.81 -0.34
C VAL A 236 -19.85 -27.11 -0.02
N GLN A 237 -20.22 -27.90 -1.04
CA GLN A 237 -20.82 -29.21 -0.81
C GLN A 237 -19.86 -30.14 -0.07
N ARG A 238 -18.59 -30.22 -0.49
CA ARG A 238 -17.54 -31.01 0.18
C ARG A 238 -17.25 -30.53 1.59
N MET A 239 -17.22 -29.20 1.81
CA MET A 239 -17.09 -28.61 3.15
C MET A 239 -18.22 -29.07 4.07
N LYS A 240 -19.48 -29.05 3.57
CA LYS A 240 -20.65 -29.52 4.33
C LYS A 240 -20.54 -31.01 4.66
N GLU A 241 -20.17 -31.86 3.70
CA GLU A 241 -19.97 -33.31 3.89
C GLU A 241 -18.84 -33.59 4.88
N ALA A 242 -17.76 -32.79 4.88
CA ALA A 242 -16.64 -32.89 5.81
C ALA A 242 -16.91 -32.33 7.21
N GLY A 243 -18.11 -31.81 7.47
CA GLY A 243 -18.47 -31.23 8.76
C GLY A 243 -17.78 -29.90 9.07
N THR A 244 -17.39 -29.16 8.05
CA THR A 244 -16.87 -27.81 8.20
C THR A 244 -17.90 -26.89 8.85
N ASN A 245 -17.47 -26.06 9.82
CA ASN A 245 -18.33 -25.05 10.42
C ASN A 245 -17.71 -23.65 10.43
N PHE A 246 -16.48 -23.53 9.96
CA PHE A 246 -15.77 -22.25 9.78
C PHE A 246 -14.94 -22.28 8.50
N VAL A 247 -15.04 -21.26 7.66
CA VAL A 247 -14.20 -21.11 6.47
C VAL A 247 -13.43 -19.80 6.52
N ALA A 248 -12.12 -19.87 6.30
CA ALA A 248 -11.28 -18.75 6.00
C ALA A 248 -10.95 -18.74 4.50
N SER A 249 -11.04 -17.59 3.89
CA SER A 249 -10.93 -17.42 2.44
C SER A 249 -9.92 -16.34 2.08
N CYS A 250 -8.99 -16.68 1.18
CA CYS A 250 -8.08 -15.73 0.56
C CYS A 250 -8.54 -15.36 -0.87
N MET A 251 -9.81 -15.50 -1.15
CA MET A 251 -10.42 -15.06 -2.42
C MET A 251 -10.78 -13.58 -2.36
N ASP A 252 -11.02 -13.00 -3.54
CA ASP A 252 -11.58 -11.66 -3.65
C ASP A 252 -13.05 -11.60 -3.21
N VAL A 253 -13.59 -10.38 -3.20
CA VAL A 253 -14.99 -10.12 -2.81
C VAL A 253 -15.98 -10.94 -3.65
N GLN A 254 -15.76 -11.05 -4.97
CA GLN A 254 -16.66 -11.77 -5.85
C GLN A 254 -16.67 -13.29 -5.60
N GLY A 255 -15.50 -13.88 -5.39
CA GLY A 255 -15.38 -15.29 -5.01
C GLY A 255 -16.04 -15.58 -3.66
N ASN A 256 -15.85 -14.69 -2.70
CA ASN A 256 -16.48 -14.77 -1.39
C ASN A 256 -18.00 -14.65 -1.45
N ILE A 257 -18.55 -13.77 -2.29
CA ILE A 257 -20.00 -13.66 -2.54
C ILE A 257 -20.52 -14.96 -3.15
N ASN A 258 -19.82 -15.55 -4.12
CA ASN A 258 -20.21 -16.82 -4.73
C ASN A 258 -20.20 -17.95 -3.70
N MET A 259 -19.21 -17.98 -2.81
CA MET A 259 -19.16 -18.93 -1.69
C MET A 259 -20.35 -18.75 -0.72
N ALA A 260 -20.64 -17.53 -0.30
CA ALA A 260 -21.78 -17.25 0.58
C ALA A 260 -23.11 -17.63 -0.06
N ARG A 261 -23.26 -17.42 -1.36
CA ARG A 261 -24.43 -17.86 -2.12
C ARG A 261 -24.58 -19.40 -2.12
N ALA A 262 -23.48 -20.11 -2.35
CA ALA A 262 -23.47 -21.58 -2.31
C ALA A 262 -23.75 -22.13 -0.90
N ILE A 263 -23.15 -21.53 0.15
CA ILE A 263 -23.42 -21.86 1.56
C ILE A 263 -24.91 -21.75 1.87
N LYS A 264 -25.55 -20.65 1.45
CA LYS A 264 -27.01 -20.42 1.60
C LYS A 264 -27.82 -21.44 0.80
N GLN A 265 -27.43 -21.68 -0.46
CA GLN A 265 -28.13 -22.63 -1.35
C GLN A 265 -28.11 -24.07 -0.81
N TYR A 266 -26.99 -24.54 -0.27
CA TYR A 266 -26.86 -25.88 0.29
C TYR A 266 -27.32 -25.99 1.75
N GLY A 267 -27.77 -24.89 2.35
CA GLY A 267 -28.17 -24.87 3.77
C GLY A 267 -27.03 -25.29 4.69
N ALA A 268 -25.79 -24.93 4.36
CA ALA A 268 -24.64 -25.25 5.19
C ALA A 268 -24.52 -24.21 6.33
N ASN A 269 -24.27 -24.71 7.56
CA ASN A 269 -24.08 -23.83 8.72
C ASN A 269 -22.58 -23.55 8.89
N ILE A 270 -22.03 -22.66 8.06
CA ILE A 270 -20.61 -22.32 8.03
C ILE A 270 -20.46 -20.82 8.28
N THR A 271 -19.75 -20.48 9.37
CA THR A 271 -19.28 -19.10 9.60
C THR A 271 -18.13 -18.77 8.66
N GLN A 272 -18.11 -17.59 8.10
CA GLN A 272 -17.11 -17.19 7.11
C GLN A 272 -16.24 -16.07 7.66
N LEU A 273 -14.94 -16.11 7.36
CA LEU A 273 -14.04 -14.97 7.51
C LEU A 273 -13.48 -14.59 6.13
N TRP A 274 -13.77 -13.37 5.70
CA TRP A 274 -13.26 -12.81 4.46
C TRP A 274 -12.10 -11.87 4.73
N ALA A 275 -11.09 -11.92 3.89
CA ALA A 275 -9.93 -11.04 4.00
C ALA A 275 -10.20 -9.61 3.49
N ASN A 276 -11.34 -9.37 2.83
CA ASN A 276 -11.73 -8.11 2.18
C ASN A 276 -13.25 -8.01 2.08
N GLY A 277 -13.76 -6.87 1.58
CA GLY A 277 -15.18 -6.66 1.32
C GLY A 277 -15.85 -5.68 2.27
N ASN A 278 -15.08 -4.85 2.99
CA ASN A 278 -15.62 -3.75 3.80
C ASN A 278 -15.98 -2.55 2.92
N ASP A 279 -16.86 -2.78 1.93
CA ASP A 279 -17.29 -1.78 0.96
C ASP A 279 -18.79 -1.55 1.03
N GLN A 280 -19.22 -0.30 0.98
CA GLN A 280 -20.64 0.05 1.01
C GLN A 280 -21.39 -0.51 -0.19
N SER A 281 -20.77 -0.53 -1.37
CA SER A 281 -21.37 -1.09 -2.58
C SER A 281 -21.59 -2.60 -2.47
N THR A 282 -20.63 -3.31 -1.93
CA THR A 282 -20.70 -4.76 -1.66
C THR A 282 -21.83 -5.08 -0.68
N LEU A 283 -21.92 -4.33 0.42
CA LEU A 283 -23.00 -4.49 1.40
C LEU A 283 -24.37 -4.25 0.78
N ASN A 284 -24.56 -3.13 0.07
CA ASN A 284 -25.85 -2.76 -0.51
C ASN A 284 -26.40 -3.82 -1.47
N GLN A 285 -25.52 -4.50 -2.19
CA GLN A 285 -25.90 -5.51 -3.19
C GLN A 285 -26.06 -6.93 -2.61
N ASN A 286 -25.38 -7.24 -1.50
CA ASN A 286 -25.23 -8.62 -1.01
C ASN A 286 -25.59 -8.82 0.46
N GLN A 287 -26.20 -7.86 1.12
CA GLN A 287 -26.54 -7.85 2.55
C GLN A 287 -27.11 -9.19 3.06
N SER A 288 -28.04 -9.78 2.33
CA SER A 288 -28.70 -11.04 2.72
C SER A 288 -27.80 -12.27 2.70
N LEU A 289 -26.62 -12.19 2.07
CA LEU A 289 -25.61 -13.25 2.02
C LEU A 289 -24.56 -13.09 3.13
N MET A 290 -24.46 -11.92 3.74
CA MET A 290 -23.35 -11.53 4.62
C MET A 290 -23.67 -11.65 6.11
N GLN A 291 -24.83 -12.22 6.51
CA GLN A 291 -25.27 -12.26 7.92
C GLN A 291 -24.41 -13.14 8.84
N HIS A 292 -23.68 -14.12 8.29
CA HIS A 292 -22.76 -15.00 9.02
C HIS A 292 -21.32 -14.81 8.56
N VAL A 293 -20.99 -13.59 8.11
CA VAL A 293 -19.66 -13.25 7.62
C VAL A 293 -19.00 -12.28 8.60
N TYR A 294 -17.75 -12.58 8.92
CA TYR A 294 -16.80 -11.67 9.53
C TYR A 294 -15.82 -11.20 8.47
N PHE A 295 -15.35 -9.97 8.62
CA PHE A 295 -14.36 -9.38 7.72
C PHE A 295 -13.15 -8.94 8.53
N TYR A 296 -11.99 -9.20 8.00
CA TYR A 296 -10.74 -8.66 8.52
C TYR A 296 -10.51 -7.26 7.96
N ASN A 297 -10.01 -6.35 8.80
CA ASN A 297 -9.56 -5.02 8.38
C ASN A 297 -8.20 -4.70 8.99
N ALA A 298 -7.29 -4.22 8.15
CA ALA A 298 -6.00 -3.68 8.59
C ALA A 298 -6.11 -2.24 9.15
N HIS A 299 -7.26 -1.62 9.01
CA HIS A 299 -7.57 -0.24 9.39
C HIS A 299 -8.76 -0.17 10.35
N VAL A 300 -8.96 1.01 10.94
CA VAL A 300 -10.14 1.29 11.77
C VAL A 300 -11.41 1.12 10.92
N PRO A 301 -12.38 0.32 11.36
CA PRO A 301 -13.65 0.17 10.64
C PRO A 301 -14.35 1.51 10.40
N PHE A 302 -14.90 1.73 9.21
CA PHE A 302 -15.53 3.00 8.81
C PHE A 302 -16.67 3.44 9.72
N THR A 303 -17.31 2.50 10.42
CA THR A 303 -18.40 2.74 11.35
C THR A 303 -17.96 2.86 12.81
N ALA A 304 -16.66 2.81 13.08
CA ALA A 304 -16.13 3.03 14.43
C ALA A 304 -16.42 4.48 14.89
N PRO A 305 -16.55 4.71 16.21
CA PRO A 305 -16.83 6.05 16.73
C PRO A 305 -15.72 7.05 16.38
N THR A 306 -16.02 8.01 15.52
CA THR A 306 -15.04 9.02 15.08
C THR A 306 -14.50 9.91 16.20
N SER A 307 -15.20 9.97 17.35
CA SER A 307 -14.70 10.63 18.56
C SER A 307 -13.50 9.93 19.18
N LEU A 308 -13.36 8.63 18.97
CA LEU A 308 -12.23 7.82 19.44
C LEU A 308 -11.11 7.71 18.39
N TYR A 309 -11.43 7.96 17.12
CA TYR A 309 -10.52 7.81 15.99
C TYR A 309 -10.47 9.09 15.14
N PRO A 310 -9.69 10.12 15.55
CA PRO A 310 -9.62 11.39 14.83
C PRO A 310 -9.16 11.25 13.37
N GLY A 311 -8.25 10.31 13.09
CA GLY A 311 -7.81 9.99 11.73
C GLY A 311 -8.94 9.49 10.84
N LEU A 312 -9.84 8.65 11.36
CA LEU A 312 -11.03 8.22 10.65
C LEU A 312 -11.96 9.41 10.36
N LYS A 313 -12.14 10.32 11.34
CA LYS A 313 -12.94 11.54 11.11
C LYS A 313 -12.36 12.38 9.98
N LEU A 314 -11.05 12.59 9.98
CA LEU A 314 -10.34 13.34 8.95
C LEU A 314 -10.52 12.67 7.58
N TYR A 315 -10.21 11.38 7.48
CA TYR A 315 -10.37 10.60 6.26
C TYR A 315 -11.78 10.73 5.67
N LEU A 316 -12.81 10.44 6.45
CA LEU A 316 -14.20 10.51 5.99
C LEU A 316 -14.63 11.92 5.57
N THR A 317 -14.10 12.94 6.23
CA THR A 317 -14.40 14.34 5.91
C THR A 317 -13.79 14.74 4.57
N GLU A 318 -12.52 14.45 4.38
CA GLU A 318 -11.79 14.88 3.19
C GLU A 318 -12.14 14.02 1.96
N MET A 319 -12.42 12.72 2.13
CA MET A 319 -12.95 11.88 1.04
C MET A 319 -14.29 12.41 0.51
N LYS A 320 -15.21 12.80 1.39
CA LYS A 320 -16.49 13.40 0.97
C LYS A 320 -16.31 14.73 0.24
N LYS A 321 -15.28 15.46 0.57
CA LYS A 321 -14.98 16.77 -0.04
C LYS A 321 -14.33 16.65 -1.41
N TYR A 322 -13.36 15.76 -1.55
CA TYR A 322 -12.52 15.68 -2.74
C TYR A 322 -12.95 14.60 -3.74
N GLU A 323 -13.66 13.57 -3.28
CA GLU A 323 -14.11 12.44 -4.12
C GLU A 323 -15.62 12.19 -3.98
N PRO A 324 -16.51 13.20 -4.20
CA PRO A 324 -17.95 13.01 -4.13
C PRO A 324 -18.50 12.32 -5.40
N PRO A 325 -19.51 11.45 -5.28
CA PRO A 325 -20.10 10.93 -4.04
C PRO A 325 -19.24 9.80 -3.47
N TYR A 326 -18.72 9.98 -2.25
CA TYR A 326 -17.90 8.97 -1.60
C TYR A 326 -18.76 7.92 -0.88
N ALA A 327 -18.51 6.65 -1.15
CA ALA A 327 -18.94 5.50 -0.37
C ALA A 327 -17.74 4.87 0.35
N TYR A 328 -17.99 4.12 1.42
CA TYR A 328 -16.92 3.39 2.12
C TYR A 328 -16.27 2.39 1.18
N ASP A 329 -14.94 2.45 1.09
CA ASP A 329 -14.16 1.60 0.23
C ASP A 329 -12.81 1.28 0.87
N GLU A 330 -12.50 -0.01 0.94
CA GLU A 330 -11.34 -0.56 1.63
C GLU A 330 -10.02 -0.18 0.95
N LEU A 331 -9.98 -0.10 -0.37
CA LEU A 331 -8.78 0.25 -1.11
C LEU A 331 -8.51 1.75 -1.13
N ALA A 332 -9.55 2.58 -1.09
CA ALA A 332 -9.38 4.02 -0.97
C ALA A 332 -8.64 4.41 0.33
N ILE A 333 -8.93 3.74 1.45
CA ILE A 333 -8.20 4.01 2.70
C ILE A 333 -6.74 3.54 2.63
N GLN A 334 -6.43 2.45 1.90
CA GLN A 334 -5.05 1.99 1.67
C GLN A 334 -4.25 3.01 0.83
N GLY A 335 -4.90 3.62 -0.18
CA GLY A 335 -4.29 4.72 -0.94
C GLY A 335 -4.01 5.94 -0.07
N TRP A 336 -4.97 6.33 0.78
CA TRP A 336 -4.78 7.40 1.76
C TRP A 336 -3.60 7.14 2.70
N GLU A 337 -3.46 5.91 3.21
CA GLU A 337 -2.36 5.50 4.09
C GLU A 337 -1.00 5.58 3.40
N SER A 338 -0.92 5.10 2.14
CA SER A 338 0.28 5.15 1.30
C SER A 338 0.73 6.61 1.09
N ALA A 339 -0.22 7.49 0.73
CA ALA A 339 0.03 8.92 0.57
C ALA A 339 0.45 9.60 1.88
N ALA A 340 -0.16 9.19 3.00
CA ALA A 340 0.16 9.73 4.32
C ALA A 340 1.59 9.36 4.76
N LEU A 341 2.03 8.14 4.51
CA LEU A 341 3.39 7.70 4.81
C LEU A 341 4.40 8.46 3.96
N PHE A 342 4.19 8.53 2.65
CA PHE A 342 5.03 9.31 1.75
C PHE A 342 5.19 10.77 2.22
N VAL A 343 4.08 11.45 2.52
CA VAL A 343 4.10 12.84 2.99
C VAL A 343 4.82 12.97 4.34
N GLN A 344 4.69 11.98 5.23
CA GLN A 344 5.43 11.95 6.50
C GLN A 344 6.94 11.89 6.26
N GLY A 345 7.40 11.01 5.36
CA GLY A 345 8.80 10.91 4.97
C GLY A 345 9.32 12.22 4.35
N VAL A 346 8.56 12.83 3.45
CA VAL A 346 8.93 14.13 2.85
C VAL A 346 9.04 15.24 3.91
N LYS A 347 8.12 15.29 4.89
CA LYS A 347 8.18 16.27 5.99
C LYS A 347 9.46 16.10 6.80
N MET A 348 9.82 14.88 7.13
CA MET A 348 11.00 14.56 7.94
C MET A 348 12.31 14.75 7.17
N ALA A 349 12.35 14.46 5.87
CA ALA A 349 13.50 14.69 5.01
C ALA A 349 13.85 16.18 4.84
N GLY A 350 12.89 17.08 5.06
CA GLY A 350 13.12 18.52 5.05
C GLY A 350 13.22 19.12 3.64
N THR A 351 13.87 20.29 3.54
CA THR A 351 13.90 21.08 2.30
C THR A 351 14.91 20.57 1.27
N ASN A 352 16.02 19.95 1.70
CA ASN A 352 17.03 19.31 0.83
C ASN A 352 16.58 17.91 0.43
N LEU A 353 15.51 17.87 -0.36
CA LEU A 353 14.79 16.64 -0.65
C LEU A 353 15.54 15.76 -1.64
N THR A 354 15.84 14.51 -1.22
CA THR A 354 16.31 13.42 -2.08
C THR A 354 15.47 12.18 -1.84
N GLN A 355 15.42 11.27 -2.80
CA GLN A 355 14.73 9.98 -2.64
C GLN A 355 15.28 9.22 -1.43
N GLN A 356 16.62 9.16 -1.28
CA GLN A 356 17.24 8.48 -0.14
C GLN A 356 16.86 9.12 1.20
N ALA A 357 16.80 10.46 1.29
CA ALA A 357 16.39 11.12 2.52
C ALA A 357 14.96 10.77 2.96
N VAL A 358 14.04 10.60 2.00
CA VAL A 358 12.68 10.14 2.28
C VAL A 358 12.67 8.67 2.72
N ILE A 359 13.39 7.80 2.02
CA ILE A 359 13.54 6.39 2.41
C ILE A 359 14.09 6.27 3.83
N ASP A 360 15.14 7.01 4.17
CA ASP A 360 15.75 6.99 5.50
C ASP A 360 14.80 7.54 6.58
N ALA A 361 14.06 8.59 6.25
CA ALA A 361 13.07 9.19 7.13
C ALA A 361 11.95 8.19 7.46
N ASP A 362 11.36 7.54 6.46
CA ASP A 362 10.31 6.54 6.66
C ASP A 362 10.84 5.32 7.43
N ASN A 363 12.07 4.87 7.12
CA ASN A 363 12.73 3.79 7.86
C ASN A 363 13.12 4.17 9.30
N SER A 364 13.03 5.42 9.71
CA SER A 364 13.23 5.83 11.10
C SER A 364 11.95 5.74 11.96
N LEU A 365 10.79 5.57 11.34
CA LEU A 365 9.49 5.53 12.02
C LEU A 365 9.32 4.26 12.84
N THR A 366 9.04 4.40 14.11
CA THR A 366 8.81 3.27 15.04
C THR A 366 7.34 2.99 15.30
N ALA A 367 6.43 3.90 14.94
CA ALA A 367 5.00 3.79 15.20
C ALA A 367 4.15 4.63 14.24
N PHE A 368 4.22 4.34 12.94
CA PHE A 368 3.36 5.01 11.96
C PHE A 368 1.93 4.48 12.04
N THR A 369 0.94 5.38 12.11
CA THR A 369 -0.48 5.03 12.27
C THR A 369 -1.40 5.70 11.25
N ALA A 370 -0.88 6.40 10.25
CA ALA A 370 -1.68 7.24 9.34
C ALA A 370 -2.69 8.15 10.07
N GLY A 371 -2.25 8.79 11.16
CA GLY A 371 -3.12 9.62 11.99
C GLY A 371 -4.08 8.85 12.90
N GLY A 372 -3.82 7.59 13.16
CA GLY A 372 -4.66 6.70 13.99
C GLY A 372 -5.65 5.87 13.18
N LEU A 373 -5.49 5.78 11.85
CA LEU A 373 -6.29 4.92 10.99
C LEU A 373 -5.89 3.45 11.06
N THR A 374 -4.59 3.20 11.27
CA THR A 374 -4.03 1.84 11.33
C THR A 374 -3.42 1.55 12.70
N VAL A 375 -3.06 0.30 12.92
CA VAL A 375 -2.17 -0.07 14.01
C VAL A 375 -0.78 0.52 13.78
N PRO A 376 0.00 0.78 14.85
CA PRO A 376 1.35 1.30 14.70
C PRO A 376 2.24 0.35 13.89
N THR A 377 2.77 0.81 12.77
CA THR A 377 3.77 0.09 11.99
C THR A 377 5.16 0.58 12.33
N ASN A 378 6.03 -0.33 12.74
CA ASN A 378 7.44 -0.06 13.05
C ASN A 378 8.29 -0.29 11.80
N TRP A 379 8.48 0.74 10.99
CA TRP A 379 9.30 0.67 9.78
C TRP A 379 10.79 0.53 10.06
N LYS A 380 11.25 1.02 11.20
CA LYS A 380 12.65 0.94 11.59
C LYS A 380 13.13 -0.51 11.75
N ASP A 381 12.34 -1.34 12.42
CA ASP A 381 12.78 -2.68 12.82
C ASP A 381 12.02 -3.80 12.10
N ALA A 382 10.70 -3.67 11.95
CA ALA A 382 9.83 -4.78 11.58
C ALA A 382 8.99 -4.57 10.32
N GLY A 383 8.76 -3.33 9.90
CA GLY A 383 7.81 -3.01 8.82
C GLY A 383 8.12 -3.68 7.48
N HIS A 384 9.39 -3.94 7.19
CA HIS A 384 9.83 -4.64 5.97
C HIS A 384 9.92 -6.16 6.12
N MET A 385 9.80 -6.69 7.32
CA MET A 385 10.03 -8.12 7.59
C MET A 385 8.76 -8.96 7.50
N GLY A 386 7.60 -8.35 7.80
CA GLY A 386 6.29 -8.97 7.67
C GLY A 386 5.97 -10.10 8.65
N HIS A 387 6.89 -10.48 9.52
CA HIS A 387 6.73 -11.62 10.43
C HIS A 387 7.01 -11.31 11.91
N ALA A 388 7.24 -10.04 12.24
CA ALA A 388 7.45 -9.64 13.63
C ALA A 388 6.14 -9.19 14.30
N PRO A 389 5.84 -9.63 15.54
CA PRO A 389 4.69 -9.17 16.27
C PRO A 389 4.81 -7.67 16.65
N PRO A 390 3.70 -7.00 17.00
CA PRO A 390 2.36 -7.55 17.11
C PRO A 390 1.65 -7.71 15.76
N TYR A 391 0.91 -8.81 15.60
CA TYR A 391 0.01 -9.01 14.47
C TYR A 391 -1.37 -8.50 14.85
N CYS A 392 -1.84 -7.47 14.18
CA CYS A 392 -3.08 -6.80 14.57
C CYS A 392 -4.11 -6.83 13.46
N GLY A 393 -5.39 -6.86 13.84
CA GLY A 393 -6.51 -6.72 12.92
C GLY A 393 -7.77 -6.28 13.64
N ALA A 394 -8.58 -5.50 12.97
CA ALA A 394 -9.94 -5.24 13.36
C ALA A 394 -10.87 -6.23 12.65
N TYR A 395 -11.97 -6.58 13.31
CA TYR A 395 -12.98 -7.45 12.71
C TYR A 395 -14.31 -6.72 12.68
N ILE A 396 -15.04 -6.89 11.60
CA ILE A 396 -16.41 -6.38 11.46
C ILE A 396 -17.33 -7.51 11.06
N LYS A 397 -18.62 -7.30 11.26
CA LYS A 397 -19.71 -8.14 10.77
C LYS A 397 -20.85 -7.28 10.25
N VAL A 398 -21.71 -7.86 9.45
CA VAL A 398 -22.96 -7.20 9.03
C VAL A 398 -24.02 -7.38 10.10
N VAL A 399 -24.62 -6.26 10.51
CA VAL A 399 -25.78 -6.20 11.42
C VAL A 399 -26.85 -5.34 10.76
N GLY A 400 -27.95 -5.97 10.34
CA GLY A 400 -28.93 -5.28 9.52
C GLY A 400 -28.34 -4.80 8.20
N ASP A 401 -28.34 -3.50 7.96
CA ASP A 401 -27.87 -2.84 6.75
C ASP A 401 -26.48 -2.15 6.91
N LYS A 402 -25.74 -2.52 7.97
CA LYS A 402 -24.49 -1.86 8.33
C LYS A 402 -23.38 -2.85 8.66
N TYR A 403 -22.14 -2.43 8.41
CA TYR A 403 -21.00 -3.03 9.07
C TYR A 403 -20.89 -2.51 10.50
N GLU A 404 -20.63 -3.39 11.43
CA GLU A 404 -20.36 -3.04 12.82
C GLU A 404 -19.05 -3.67 13.28
N PRO A 405 -18.23 -2.95 14.07
CA PRO A 405 -17.09 -3.54 14.74
C PRO A 405 -17.49 -4.77 15.56
N ALA A 406 -16.70 -5.83 15.45
CA ALA A 406 -16.97 -7.10 16.12
C ALA A 406 -15.71 -7.59 16.86
N LEU A 407 -15.93 -8.41 17.90
CA LEU A 407 -14.86 -9.03 18.69
C LEU A 407 -13.92 -8.02 19.36
N ASN A 408 -14.42 -6.81 19.62
CA ASN A 408 -13.65 -5.73 20.21
C ASN A 408 -13.26 -6.04 21.66
N THR A 409 -12.10 -5.51 22.08
CA THR A 409 -11.71 -5.49 23.51
C THR A 409 -12.03 -4.10 24.09
N GLY A 410 -13.16 -3.98 24.77
CA GLY A 410 -13.67 -2.69 25.25
C GLY A 410 -14.01 -1.75 24.10
N GLN A 411 -13.45 -0.54 24.12
CA GLN A 411 -13.65 0.47 23.07
C GLN A 411 -12.65 0.32 21.90
N ASN A 412 -11.70 -0.61 22.00
CA ASN A 412 -10.67 -0.79 21.00
C ASN A 412 -11.12 -1.77 19.90
N VAL A 413 -11.00 -1.34 18.67
CA VAL A 413 -11.39 -2.17 17.51
C VAL A 413 -10.29 -3.16 17.08
N PHE A 414 -9.03 -2.89 17.41
CA PHE A 414 -7.92 -3.76 17.01
C PHE A 414 -7.68 -4.88 18.03
N ASN A 415 -7.48 -6.07 17.51
CA ASN A 415 -7.03 -7.25 18.24
C ASN A 415 -5.58 -7.53 17.83
N CYS A 416 -4.65 -7.40 18.77
CA CYS A 416 -3.22 -7.56 18.51
C CYS A 416 -2.68 -8.80 19.21
N PHE A 417 -1.92 -9.60 18.47
CA PHE A 417 -1.32 -10.84 18.93
C PHE A 417 0.20 -10.67 19.03
N ASP A 418 0.79 -11.07 20.14
CA ASP A 418 2.24 -11.06 20.39
C ASP A 418 2.91 -12.39 19.99
N SER A 419 2.17 -13.30 19.41
CA SER A 419 2.57 -14.68 19.13
C SER A 419 2.04 -15.14 17.80
N THR A 420 2.80 -16.00 17.13
CA THR A 420 2.36 -16.77 15.95
C THR A 420 1.52 -17.99 16.29
N ASP A 421 1.36 -18.34 17.58
CA ASP A 421 0.55 -19.48 17.99
C ASP A 421 -0.96 -19.18 17.83
N PRO A 422 -1.68 -19.87 16.92
CA PRO A 422 -3.09 -19.62 16.66
C PRO A 422 -4.02 -19.87 17.86
N ARG A 423 -3.53 -20.52 18.92
CA ARG A 423 -4.30 -20.79 20.16
C ARG A 423 -4.33 -19.60 21.10
N LYS A 424 -3.44 -18.63 20.92
CA LYS A 424 -3.35 -17.45 21.78
C LYS A 424 -4.51 -16.48 21.53
N ASN A 425 -4.85 -15.75 22.57
CA ASN A 425 -5.79 -14.62 22.49
C ASN A 425 -5.01 -13.32 22.22
N PRO A 426 -5.67 -12.28 21.72
CA PRO A 426 -5.06 -10.96 21.64
C PRO A 426 -4.60 -10.47 23.01
N VAL A 427 -3.43 -9.82 23.08
CA VAL A 427 -2.80 -9.41 24.35
C VAL A 427 -2.90 -7.92 24.61
N PHE A 428 -3.06 -7.12 23.56
CA PHE A 428 -3.17 -5.68 23.73
C PHE A 428 -4.34 -5.07 23.03
N PRO A 429 -4.97 -4.10 23.65
CA PRO A 429 -5.58 -3.02 22.94
C PRO A 429 -4.50 -1.99 22.54
N VAL A 430 -4.38 -1.66 21.26
CA VAL A 430 -3.83 -0.35 20.88
C VAL A 430 -4.88 0.67 21.32
N PRO A 431 -4.58 1.60 22.25
CA PRO A 431 -5.58 2.57 22.70
C PRO A 431 -6.16 3.35 21.52
N PRO A 432 -7.48 3.56 21.46
CA PRO A 432 -8.09 4.39 20.45
C PRO A 432 -7.39 5.75 20.38
N GLY A 433 -7.10 6.20 19.16
CA GLY A 433 -6.53 7.53 18.97
C GLY A 433 -5.11 7.71 19.48
N THR A 434 -4.35 6.63 19.71
CA THR A 434 -2.92 6.77 20.03
C THR A 434 -2.25 7.47 18.83
N PRO A 435 -1.93 8.76 18.94
CA PRO A 435 -1.15 9.42 17.90
C PRO A 435 0.22 8.78 17.86
N ALA A 436 0.83 8.73 16.67
CA ALA A 436 2.27 8.52 16.61
C ALA A 436 2.93 9.50 17.59
N PRO A 437 3.92 9.08 18.39
CA PRO A 437 4.59 10.00 19.29
C PRO A 437 5.10 11.17 18.45
N ALA A 438 4.59 12.35 18.76
CA ALA A 438 5.12 13.58 18.20
C ALA A 438 6.58 13.69 18.66
N LYS A 439 7.51 13.65 17.72
CA LYS A 439 8.87 14.11 17.92
C LYS A 439 9.08 15.39 17.15
#